data_a22975a7d83d580ae323c66a03c2ef7c
#
_entry.id   a22975a7d83d580ae323c66a03c2ef7c
#
_cell.length_a   1.000
_cell.length_b   1.000
_cell.length_c   1.000
_cell.angle_alpha   90.00
_cell.angle_beta   90.00
_cell.angle_gamma   90.00
#
_symmetry.space_group_name_H-M   'P 1'
#
loop_
_entity.id
_entity.type
_entity.pdbx_description
1 polymer ?
#
loop_
_entity_poly.entity_id
_entity_poly.type
_entity_poly.pdbx_seq_one_letter_code
_entity_poly.pdbx_strand_id
1 'polypeptide(L)'
;MTAHRFAPSGPLTGRIRVPGDKSISHRSLMFGALAVGRSRISGLLEGEDVLATAAALRAMGARIEREGEDWVVDGAGVGGLLQPEQALDMGNSGTSTRLLMGLVASHGITATFTGDASLSKRPMGRVIDPLSIMGASFTSSPAARCRW
;
A
#
# COMPACT_ATOMS: atom_id res chain seq x y z
N MET A 1 -7.50 -25.40 -14.68
CA MET A 1 -6.41 -25.46 -13.66
C MET A 1 -5.53 -26.65 -14.03
N THR A 2 -4.24 -26.42 -14.23
CA THR A 2 -3.29 -27.51 -14.50
C THR A 2 -2.90 -28.15 -13.17
N ALA A 3 -3.13 -29.46 -13.05
CA ALA A 3 -2.75 -30.19 -11.83
C ALA A 3 -1.22 -30.34 -11.78
N HIS A 4 -0.59 -29.89 -10.72
CA HIS A 4 0.82 -30.14 -10.46
C HIS A 4 0.96 -31.36 -9.56
N ARG A 5 1.79 -32.32 -10.00
CA ARG A 5 2.09 -33.52 -9.22
C ARG A 5 3.44 -33.33 -8.53
N PHE A 6 3.45 -33.45 -7.21
CA PHE A 6 4.68 -33.43 -6.42
C PHE A 6 5.06 -34.86 -6.01
N ALA A 7 6.34 -35.17 -6.12
CA ALA A 7 6.90 -36.43 -5.66
C ALA A 7 7.88 -36.18 -4.51
N PRO A 8 8.09 -37.15 -3.60
CA PRO A 8 9.14 -37.06 -2.61
C PRO A 8 10.49 -36.83 -3.27
N SER A 9 11.26 -35.89 -2.76
CA SER A 9 12.63 -35.62 -3.21
C SER A 9 13.60 -35.80 -2.04
N GLY A 10 14.89 -35.95 -2.34
CA GLY A 10 15.93 -35.98 -1.33
C GLY A 10 16.08 -34.65 -0.56
N PRO A 11 17.01 -34.57 0.39
CA PRO A 11 17.25 -33.36 1.14
C PRO A 11 17.55 -32.19 0.22
N LEU A 12 16.93 -31.06 0.47
CA LEU A 12 17.21 -29.81 -0.25
C LEU A 12 18.53 -29.23 0.24
N THR A 13 19.45 -28.92 -0.68
CA THR A 13 20.73 -28.28 -0.39
C THR A 13 20.92 -27.05 -1.28
N GLY A 14 21.66 -26.07 -0.79
CA GLY A 14 21.96 -24.85 -1.54
C GLY A 14 21.62 -23.57 -0.78
N ARG A 15 21.83 -22.44 -1.45
CA ARG A 15 21.45 -21.11 -0.99
C ARG A 15 20.51 -20.50 -1.99
N ILE A 16 19.44 -19.88 -1.49
CA ILE A 16 18.53 -19.08 -2.29
C ILE A 16 18.42 -17.68 -1.69
N ARG A 17 18.19 -16.70 -2.53
CA ARG A 17 17.79 -15.36 -2.10
C ARG A 17 16.28 -15.25 -2.26
N VAL A 18 15.56 -15.03 -1.17
CA VAL A 18 14.12 -14.84 -1.21
C VAL A 18 13.79 -13.43 -1.71
N PRO A 19 12.62 -13.23 -2.35
CA PRO A 19 12.11 -11.90 -2.65
C PRO A 19 11.92 -11.06 -1.37
N GLY A 20 11.85 -9.74 -1.53
CA GLY A 20 11.50 -8.84 -0.43
C GLY A 20 10.14 -9.18 0.18
N ASP A 21 9.99 -8.94 1.48
CA ASP A 21 8.71 -9.12 2.16
C ASP A 21 7.70 -8.05 1.72
N LYS A 22 6.48 -8.48 1.43
CA LYS A 22 5.41 -7.60 0.95
C LYS A 22 5.06 -6.51 1.96
N SER A 23 4.89 -6.89 3.22
CA SER A 23 4.47 -5.97 4.28
C SER A 23 5.56 -4.96 4.63
N ILE A 24 6.81 -5.40 4.62
CA ILE A 24 7.96 -4.51 4.81
C ILE A 24 8.04 -3.53 3.63
N SER A 25 7.85 -4.00 2.41
CA SER A 25 7.90 -3.16 1.20
C SER A 25 6.86 -2.03 1.23
N HIS A 26 5.60 -2.33 1.59
CA HIS A 26 4.59 -1.29 1.77
C HIS A 26 5.02 -0.25 2.80
N ARG A 27 5.46 -0.70 3.98
CA ARG A 27 5.85 0.18 5.07
C ARG A 27 7.09 0.99 4.76
N SER A 28 8.07 0.43 4.06
CA SER A 28 9.27 1.16 3.63
C SER A 28 8.91 2.37 2.77
N LEU A 29 7.99 2.21 1.82
CA LEU A 29 7.50 3.31 0.99
C LEU A 29 6.76 4.36 1.83
N MET A 30 5.85 3.92 2.72
CA MET A 30 5.05 4.82 3.54
C MET A 30 5.91 5.60 4.53
N PHE A 31 6.80 4.92 5.26
CA PHE A 31 7.70 5.60 6.20
C PHE A 31 8.71 6.48 5.49
N GLY A 32 9.22 6.03 4.33
CA GLY A 32 10.08 6.87 3.49
C GLY A 32 9.37 8.15 3.05
N ALA A 33 8.09 8.07 2.66
CA ALA A 33 7.30 9.23 2.27
C ALA A 33 7.02 10.21 3.43
N LEU A 34 6.88 9.69 4.65
CA LEU A 34 6.68 10.50 5.86
C LEU A 34 7.98 10.95 6.53
N ALA A 35 9.12 10.42 6.12
CA ALA A 35 10.41 10.86 6.63
C ALA A 35 10.77 12.24 6.08
N VAL A 36 11.72 12.90 6.74
CA VAL A 36 12.38 14.09 6.20
C VAL A 36 13.67 13.65 5.54
N GLY A 37 13.83 13.99 4.26
CA GLY A 37 15.02 13.64 3.48
C GLY A 37 14.86 12.35 2.65
N ARG A 38 16.00 11.81 2.24
CA ARG A 38 16.06 10.71 1.28
C ARG A 38 16.24 9.36 1.97
N SER A 39 15.36 8.42 1.61
CA SER A 39 15.43 7.01 2.02
C SER A 39 15.74 6.13 0.82
N ARG A 40 16.66 5.16 0.99
CA ARG A 40 17.00 4.14 -0.02
C ARG A 40 16.48 2.78 0.44
N ILE A 41 15.80 2.09 -0.43
CA ILE A 41 15.14 0.80 -0.16
C ILE A 41 15.69 -0.22 -1.13
N SER A 42 16.47 -1.18 -0.63
CA SER A 42 17.01 -2.28 -1.41
C SER A 42 16.13 -3.52 -1.28
N GLY A 43 15.91 -4.21 -2.39
CA GLY A 43 15.15 -5.46 -2.41
C GLY A 43 13.65 -5.29 -2.16
N LEU A 44 13.08 -4.14 -2.54
CA LEU A 44 11.63 -3.93 -2.51
C LEU A 44 10.92 -5.00 -3.34
N LEU A 45 9.84 -5.57 -2.82
CA LEU A 45 8.97 -6.45 -3.60
C LEU A 45 8.20 -5.64 -4.63
N GLU A 46 8.50 -5.82 -5.91
CA GLU A 46 7.83 -5.12 -7.02
C GLU A 46 6.52 -5.83 -7.44
N GLY A 47 5.70 -6.22 -6.49
CA GLY A 47 4.36 -6.72 -6.74
C GLY A 47 3.37 -5.59 -7.00
N GLU A 48 2.30 -5.86 -7.75
CA GLU A 48 1.27 -4.88 -8.12
C GLU A 48 0.74 -4.09 -6.92
N ASP A 49 0.51 -4.76 -5.79
CA ASP A 49 0.05 -4.13 -4.55
C ASP A 49 1.03 -3.06 -4.03
N VAL A 50 2.34 -3.36 -4.05
CA VAL A 50 3.38 -2.45 -3.57
C VAL A 50 3.54 -1.28 -4.53
N LEU A 51 3.46 -1.56 -5.84
CA LEU A 51 3.50 -0.52 -6.87
C LEU A 51 2.28 0.41 -6.80
N ALA A 52 1.09 -0.11 -6.48
CA ALA A 52 -0.09 0.71 -6.21
C ALA A 52 0.13 1.64 -5.00
N THR A 53 0.79 1.16 -3.94
CA THR A 53 1.18 2.01 -2.81
C THR A 53 2.13 3.13 -3.24
N ALA A 54 3.15 2.81 -4.05
CA ALA A 54 4.08 3.82 -4.56
C ALA A 54 3.36 4.86 -5.42
N ALA A 55 2.43 4.42 -6.28
CA ALA A 55 1.64 5.32 -7.12
C ALA A 55 0.75 6.26 -6.28
N ALA A 56 0.08 5.74 -5.26
CA ALA A 56 -0.74 6.54 -4.37
C ALA A 56 0.07 7.58 -3.59
N LEU A 57 1.24 7.20 -3.07
CA LEU A 57 2.12 8.13 -2.36
C LEU A 57 2.68 9.22 -3.29
N ARG A 58 2.99 8.88 -4.56
CA ARG A 58 3.36 9.88 -5.58
C ARG A 58 2.22 10.86 -5.85
N ALA A 59 0.99 10.36 -5.98
CA ALA A 59 -0.18 11.21 -6.17
C ALA A 59 -0.42 12.16 -4.99
N MET A 60 0.10 11.81 -3.80
CA MET A 60 0.10 12.65 -2.60
C MET A 60 1.39 13.45 -2.40
N GLY A 61 2.23 13.59 -3.44
CA GLY A 61 3.38 14.48 -3.45
C GLY A 61 4.72 13.86 -3.02
N ALA A 62 4.78 12.61 -2.61
CA ALA A 62 6.05 11.95 -2.32
C ALA A 62 6.82 11.66 -3.63
N ARG A 63 8.09 11.99 -3.67
CA ARG A 63 8.95 11.65 -4.80
C ARG A 63 9.52 10.25 -4.60
N ILE A 64 9.09 9.31 -5.43
CA ILE A 64 9.48 7.90 -5.35
C ILE A 64 10.00 7.49 -6.72
N GLU A 65 11.26 7.12 -6.81
CA GLU A 65 11.93 6.76 -8.04
C GLU A 65 12.66 5.43 -7.92
N ARG A 66 12.90 4.76 -9.03
CA ARG A 66 13.77 3.59 -9.09
C ARG A 66 15.14 4.02 -9.58
N GLU A 67 16.17 3.75 -8.79
CA GLU A 67 17.57 3.98 -9.12
C GLU A 67 18.34 2.64 -9.19
N GLY A 68 18.48 2.10 -10.39
CA GLY A 68 19.07 0.77 -10.58
C GLY A 68 18.21 -0.35 -9.97
N GLU A 69 18.76 -1.07 -9.00
CA GLU A 69 18.03 -2.13 -8.26
C GLU A 69 17.33 -1.61 -6.99
N ASP A 70 17.59 -0.37 -6.61
CA ASP A 70 17.04 0.25 -5.41
C ASP A 70 15.86 1.18 -5.73
N TRP A 71 15.02 1.38 -4.75
CA TRP A 71 14.00 2.41 -4.74
C TRP A 71 14.43 3.55 -3.83
N VAL A 72 14.20 4.76 -4.29
CA VAL A 72 14.54 5.98 -3.55
C VAL A 72 13.27 6.77 -3.30
N VAL A 73 13.10 7.19 -2.06
CA VAL A 73 11.97 8.00 -1.62
C VAL A 73 12.51 9.29 -1.02
N ASP A 74 12.20 10.41 -1.65
CA ASP A 74 12.39 11.73 -1.05
C ASP A 74 11.09 12.07 -0.32
N GLY A 75 11.14 12.01 1.01
CA GLY A 75 9.97 12.14 1.85
C GLY A 75 9.53 13.58 2.04
N ALA A 76 8.21 13.75 2.17
CA ALA A 76 7.56 15.04 2.38
C ALA A 76 7.52 15.46 3.88
N GLY A 77 7.85 14.55 4.78
CA GLY A 77 7.69 14.73 6.22
C GLY A 77 6.26 14.42 6.70
N VAL A 78 6.12 14.29 8.03
CA VAL A 78 4.81 14.11 8.66
C VAL A 78 3.98 15.39 8.44
N GLY A 79 2.77 15.24 7.91
CA GLY A 79 1.90 16.38 7.53
C GLY A 79 2.24 17.02 6.18
N GLY A 80 3.26 16.55 5.48
CA GLY A 80 3.69 17.10 4.18
C GLY A 80 3.02 16.46 2.96
N LEU A 81 2.18 15.45 3.13
CA LEU A 81 1.44 14.87 2.02
C LEU A 81 0.36 15.83 1.51
N LEU A 82 0.23 15.87 0.19
CA LEU A 82 -0.66 16.78 -0.53
C LEU A 82 -2.00 16.11 -0.84
N GLN A 83 -3.01 16.94 -1.04
CA GLN A 83 -4.31 16.52 -1.56
C GLN A 83 -4.14 15.87 -2.93
N PRO A 84 -4.53 14.60 -3.13
CA PRO A 84 -4.50 13.99 -4.45
C PRO A 84 -5.56 14.60 -5.36
N GLU A 85 -5.20 14.87 -6.60
CA GLU A 85 -6.13 15.44 -7.60
C GLU A 85 -7.12 14.42 -8.15
N GLN A 86 -6.78 13.15 -8.08
CA GLN A 86 -7.57 12.05 -8.62
C GLN A 86 -7.77 10.95 -7.58
N ALA A 87 -8.73 10.06 -7.83
CA ALA A 87 -8.90 8.87 -7.03
C ALA A 87 -7.66 7.98 -7.06
N LEU A 88 -7.29 7.45 -5.91
CA LEU A 88 -6.17 6.55 -5.73
C LEU A 88 -6.62 5.13 -6.10
N ASP A 89 -6.14 4.62 -7.23
CA ASP A 89 -6.43 3.25 -7.65
C ASP A 89 -5.54 2.25 -6.90
N MET A 90 -6.17 1.42 -6.11
CA MET A 90 -5.50 0.38 -5.32
C MET A 90 -5.50 -0.99 -6.01
N GLY A 91 -6.04 -1.10 -7.21
CA GLY A 91 -6.19 -2.38 -7.91
C GLY A 91 -6.90 -3.40 -7.03
N ASN A 92 -6.22 -4.51 -6.71
CA ASN A 92 -6.72 -5.53 -5.78
C ASN A 92 -6.13 -5.42 -4.36
N SER A 93 -5.39 -4.38 -4.05
CA SER A 93 -4.61 -4.30 -2.81
C SER A 93 -5.42 -3.84 -1.60
N GLY A 94 -5.99 -4.79 -0.87
CA GLY A 94 -6.63 -4.50 0.42
C GLY A 94 -5.65 -4.04 1.50
N THR A 95 -4.39 -4.44 1.43
CA THR A 95 -3.34 -4.00 2.36
C THR A 95 -3.02 -2.53 2.15
N SER A 96 -2.73 -2.12 0.91
CA SER A 96 -2.46 -0.72 0.58
C SER A 96 -3.61 0.18 0.99
N THR A 97 -4.84 -0.19 0.63
CA THR A 97 -6.04 0.58 0.97
C THR A 97 -6.13 0.84 2.46
N ARG A 98 -6.06 -0.22 3.28
CA ARG A 98 -6.23 -0.10 4.74
C ARG A 98 -5.12 0.71 5.40
N LEU A 99 -3.87 0.50 4.99
CA LEU A 99 -2.74 1.24 5.54
C LEU A 99 -2.78 2.71 5.12
N LEU A 100 -3.10 3.00 3.85
CA LEU A 100 -3.21 4.38 3.36
C LEU A 100 -4.41 5.12 3.93
N MET A 101 -5.54 4.45 4.21
CA MET A 101 -6.65 5.06 4.95
C MET A 101 -6.19 5.60 6.31
N GLY A 102 -5.40 4.81 7.06
CA GLY A 102 -4.82 5.25 8.33
C GLY A 102 -3.85 6.43 8.16
N LEU A 103 -3.02 6.38 7.12
CA LEU A 103 -2.07 7.44 6.83
C LEU A 103 -2.79 8.75 6.43
N VAL A 104 -3.76 8.69 5.53
CA VAL A 104 -4.56 9.85 5.09
C VAL A 104 -5.36 10.45 6.26
N ALA A 105 -5.93 9.60 7.12
CA ALA A 105 -6.70 10.05 8.28
C ALA A 105 -5.89 10.90 9.27
N SER A 106 -4.56 10.83 9.24
CA SER A 106 -3.67 11.65 10.06
C SER A 106 -3.24 12.97 9.41
N HIS A 107 -3.73 13.25 8.20
CA HIS A 107 -3.42 14.45 7.43
C HIS A 107 -4.69 15.27 7.15
N GLY A 108 -4.56 16.57 6.97
CA GLY A 108 -5.67 17.48 6.62
C GLY A 108 -6.06 17.41 5.13
N ILE A 109 -6.10 16.21 4.55
CA ILE A 109 -6.40 15.97 3.15
C ILE A 109 -7.58 14.99 3.00
N THR A 110 -8.21 15.01 1.84
CA THR A 110 -9.27 14.06 1.47
C THR A 110 -8.77 13.18 0.33
N ALA A 111 -8.93 11.87 0.42
CA ALA A 111 -8.59 10.96 -0.65
C ALA A 111 -9.74 9.99 -0.97
N THR A 112 -9.97 9.77 -2.26
CA THR A 112 -10.89 8.75 -2.73
C THR A 112 -10.10 7.51 -3.10
N PHE A 113 -10.46 6.37 -2.55
CA PHE A 113 -9.85 5.09 -2.88
C PHE A 113 -10.75 4.29 -3.80
N THR A 114 -10.20 3.79 -4.88
CA THR A 114 -10.88 2.89 -5.83
C THR A 114 -10.10 1.60 -5.98
N GLY A 115 -10.72 0.62 -6.61
CA GLY A 115 -10.08 -0.64 -6.92
C GLY A 115 -11.02 -1.56 -7.68
N ASP A 116 -10.57 -2.79 -7.93
CA ASP A 116 -11.31 -3.76 -8.72
C ASP A 116 -12.59 -4.27 -7.99
N ALA A 117 -13.34 -5.11 -8.69
CA ALA A 117 -14.57 -5.70 -8.17
C ALA A 117 -14.33 -6.61 -6.93
N SER A 118 -13.13 -7.16 -6.79
CA SER A 118 -12.77 -7.96 -5.61
C SER A 118 -12.49 -7.07 -4.41
N LEU A 119 -11.71 -6.00 -4.59
CA LEU A 119 -11.41 -5.04 -3.52
C LEU A 119 -12.68 -4.34 -3.03
N SER A 120 -13.56 -3.95 -3.95
CA SER A 120 -14.83 -3.27 -3.64
C SER A 120 -15.79 -4.09 -2.77
N LYS A 121 -15.60 -5.41 -2.72
CA LYS A 121 -16.40 -6.32 -1.87
C LYS A 121 -15.78 -6.54 -0.49
N ARG A 122 -14.55 -6.10 -0.26
CA ARG A 122 -13.84 -6.36 1.01
C ARG A 122 -14.33 -5.44 2.11
N PRO A 123 -14.61 -5.96 3.31
CA PRO A 123 -15.04 -5.13 4.44
C PRO A 123 -13.91 -4.20 4.88
N MET A 124 -14.21 -2.92 5.02
CA MET A 124 -13.28 -1.89 5.50
C MET A 124 -13.62 -1.40 6.91
N GLY A 125 -14.74 -1.84 7.49
CA GLY A 125 -15.21 -1.42 8.83
C GLY A 125 -14.15 -1.54 9.92
N ARG A 126 -13.33 -2.61 9.89
CA ARG A 126 -12.24 -2.79 10.87
C ARG A 126 -11.22 -1.63 10.92
N VAL A 127 -11.15 -0.82 9.87
CA VAL A 127 -10.27 0.34 9.79
C VAL A 127 -11.09 1.62 9.93
N ILE A 128 -12.23 1.70 9.28
CA ILE A 128 -13.13 2.87 9.31
C ILE A 128 -13.60 3.16 10.75
N ASP A 129 -14.08 2.15 11.47
CA ASP A 129 -14.68 2.34 12.78
C ASP A 129 -13.69 2.98 13.78
N PRO A 130 -12.48 2.41 14.03
CA PRO A 130 -11.54 3.01 14.95
C PRO A 130 -11.03 4.38 14.47
N LEU A 131 -10.81 4.58 13.17
CA LEU A 131 -10.38 5.89 12.67
C LEU A 131 -11.48 6.94 12.80
N SER A 132 -12.77 6.57 12.66
CA SER A 132 -13.89 7.48 12.89
C SER A 132 -13.98 7.91 14.36
N ILE A 133 -13.72 6.99 15.32
CA ILE A 133 -13.63 7.33 16.74
C ILE A 133 -12.48 8.31 16.99
N MET A 134 -11.39 8.23 16.21
CA MET A 134 -10.25 9.16 16.27
C MET A 134 -10.50 10.48 15.56
N GLY A 135 -11.67 10.69 14.95
CA GLY A 135 -12.07 11.95 14.33
C GLY A 135 -11.97 11.99 12.80
N ALA A 136 -11.60 10.91 12.14
CA ALA A 136 -11.61 10.85 10.68
C ALA A 136 -13.04 10.70 10.15
N SER A 137 -13.34 11.37 9.02
CA SER A 137 -14.63 11.26 8.34
C SER A 137 -14.52 10.36 7.12
N PHE A 138 -15.49 9.46 6.95
CA PHE A 138 -15.54 8.54 5.82
C PHE A 138 -16.89 8.61 5.12
N THR A 139 -16.83 8.61 3.78
CA THR A 139 -18.02 8.41 2.94
C THR A 139 -17.78 7.18 2.07
N SER A 140 -18.70 6.26 2.03
CA SER A 140 -18.65 5.12 1.13
C SER A 140 -19.73 5.24 0.04
N SER A 141 -19.41 4.80 -1.18
CA SER A 141 -20.43 4.69 -2.19
C SER A 141 -21.44 3.61 -1.79
N PRO A 142 -22.72 3.69 -2.23
CA PRO A 142 -23.73 2.69 -1.93
C PRO A 142 -23.37 1.27 -2.39
N ALA A 143 -22.42 1.12 -3.32
CA ALA A 143 -21.90 -0.17 -3.76
C ALA A 143 -20.90 -0.80 -2.77
N ALA A 144 -20.28 -0.02 -1.90
CA ALA A 144 -19.41 -0.49 -0.83
C ALA A 144 -20.22 -0.78 0.43
N ARG A 145 -21.12 -1.76 0.37
CA ARG A 145 -21.87 -2.20 1.55
C ARG A 145 -20.93 -2.84 2.54
N CYS A 146 -20.55 -2.10 3.58
CA CYS A 146 -20.13 -2.72 4.83
C CYS A 146 -21.29 -3.58 5.34
N ARG A 147 -21.28 -4.87 5.08
CA ARG A 147 -22.10 -5.80 5.86
C ARG A 147 -21.32 -6.13 7.12
N TRP A 148 -21.95 -5.84 8.24
CA TRP A 148 -21.56 -6.21 9.61
C TRP A 148 -21.48 -7.71 9.75
#